data_c82c0520490bcdb86dbb346771efeb7d
#
_entry.id   c82c0520490bcdb86dbb346771efeb7d
#
_cell.length_a   1.000
_cell.length_b   1.000
_cell.length_c   1.000
_cell.angle_alpha   90.00
_cell.angle_beta   90.00
_cell.angle_gamma   90.00
#
_symmetry.space_group_name_H-M   'P 1'
#
loop_
_entity.id
_entity.type
_entity.pdbx_description
1 polymer ?
#
loop_
_entity_poly.entity_id
_entity_poly.type
_entity_poly.pdbx_seq_one_letter_code
_entity_poly.pdbx_strand_id
1 'polypeptide(L)'
;MPYTPLGFGVIALPTGDPKVAVVTLFAIDANGKANRSGFDTVFEGNTTYNIEGRLRTDFGGLTGHQLAGGVYSTKTFSSLDQNLRFIIENGAIEQKDHSWAFYYNFDQYLYEPKKGSGQGVGIYGRFGASDGNPNPIHYFYSIGIGGKGILPDRPLDQFGMGYYYMDISNPKFTGPQGTRSFLRDEQGFEAYYNCAVTPWMKLTPDIQFVRPAQKQVIDSSGSVPIIVKDSISTATVLGLRLQLIF
;
A
#
# COMPACT_ATOMS: atom_id res chain seq x y z
N MET A 1 -11.30 -3.78 -16.25
CA MET A 1 -10.53 -3.68 -17.50
C MET A 1 -9.33 -2.79 -17.27
N PRO A 2 -8.16 -3.09 -17.82
CA PRO A 2 -6.96 -2.32 -17.51
C PRO A 2 -7.00 -0.94 -18.18
N TYR A 3 -6.49 0.05 -17.47
CA TYR A 3 -6.10 1.33 -18.03
C TYR A 3 -4.73 1.16 -18.69
N THR A 4 -4.53 1.74 -19.87
CA THR A 4 -3.26 1.72 -20.59
C THR A 4 -2.78 3.14 -20.90
N PRO A 5 -2.49 3.97 -19.86
CA PRO A 5 -1.99 5.31 -20.09
C PRO A 5 -0.61 5.28 -20.74
N LEU A 6 -0.32 6.28 -21.55
CA LEU A 6 1.02 6.47 -22.10
C LEU A 6 1.92 7.06 -21.00
N GLY A 7 3.14 6.59 -20.92
CA GLY A 7 4.14 7.11 -20.01
C GLY A 7 5.55 6.91 -20.56
N PHE A 8 6.47 7.67 -20.03
CA PHE A 8 7.89 7.49 -20.27
C PHE A 8 8.67 7.65 -18.97
N GLY A 9 9.85 7.10 -18.93
CA GLY A 9 10.68 7.22 -17.75
C GLY A 9 12.15 6.97 -18.05
N VAL A 10 12.97 7.29 -17.06
CA VAL A 10 14.42 7.08 -17.08
C VAL A 10 14.80 6.26 -15.86
N ILE A 11 15.64 5.29 -16.07
CA ILE A 11 16.27 4.50 -15.02
C ILE A 11 17.75 4.85 -15.02
N ALA A 12 18.24 5.37 -13.89
CA ALA A 12 19.65 5.65 -13.67
C ALA A 12 20.25 4.61 -12.72
N LEU A 13 21.47 4.21 -13.01
CA LEU A 13 22.28 3.32 -12.19
C LEU A 13 23.49 4.08 -11.66
N PRO A 14 23.38 4.80 -10.52
CA PRO A 14 24.42 5.69 -10.03
C PRO A 14 25.77 5.00 -9.79
N THR A 15 25.74 3.71 -9.48
CA THR A 15 26.92 2.89 -9.24
C THR A 15 27.30 1.98 -10.42
N GLY A 16 26.49 2.01 -11.51
CA GLY A 16 26.60 1.05 -12.62
C GLY A 16 26.05 -0.34 -12.32
N ASP A 17 25.76 -0.66 -11.05
CA ASP A 17 25.19 -1.95 -10.62
C ASP A 17 23.75 -1.77 -10.11
N PRO A 18 22.73 -2.34 -10.78
CA PRO A 18 21.33 -2.25 -10.36
C PRO A 18 21.06 -2.96 -9.02
N LYS A 19 21.95 -3.82 -8.55
CA LYS A 19 21.84 -4.46 -7.24
C LYS A 19 22.25 -3.53 -6.09
N VAL A 20 23.04 -2.48 -6.39
CA VAL A 20 23.53 -1.54 -5.38
C VAL A 20 22.63 -0.32 -5.30
N ALA A 21 22.40 0.35 -6.42
CA ALA A 21 21.57 1.56 -6.44
C ALA A 21 20.81 1.70 -7.76
N VAL A 22 19.53 2.07 -7.65
CA VAL A 22 18.67 2.39 -8.79
C VAL A 22 17.89 3.65 -8.47
N VAL A 23 17.81 4.56 -9.43
CA VAL A 23 16.92 5.72 -9.38
C VAL A 23 16.01 5.67 -10.61
N THR A 24 14.72 5.80 -10.40
CA THR A 24 13.71 5.81 -11.46
C THR A 24 12.95 7.13 -11.44
N LEU A 25 12.69 7.66 -12.63
CA LEU A 25 11.87 8.84 -12.87
C LEU A 25 10.82 8.47 -13.91
N PHE A 26 9.55 8.64 -13.60
CA PHE A 26 8.45 8.37 -14.53
C PHE A 26 7.52 9.57 -14.63
N ALA A 27 7.01 9.79 -15.87
CA ALA A 27 5.89 10.66 -16.14
C ALA A 27 4.83 9.86 -16.90
N ILE A 28 3.61 9.84 -16.41
CA ILE A 28 2.51 9.03 -16.92
C ILE A 28 1.30 9.93 -17.14
N ASP A 29 0.63 9.77 -18.28
CA ASP A 29 -0.65 10.44 -18.53
C ASP A 29 -1.68 10.08 -17.45
N ALA A 30 -2.19 11.09 -16.76
CA ALA A 30 -3.14 10.92 -15.66
C ALA A 30 -4.61 10.84 -16.15
N ASN A 31 -4.88 11.03 -17.45
CA ASN A 31 -6.23 11.05 -18.03
C ASN A 31 -6.63 9.72 -18.65
N GLY A 32 -5.80 8.69 -18.53
CA GLY A 32 -6.06 7.35 -19.09
C GLY A 32 -7.49 6.89 -18.83
N LYS A 33 -8.14 6.36 -19.86
CA LYS A 33 -9.53 5.85 -19.82
C LYS A 33 -9.53 4.36 -20.06
N ALA A 34 -10.41 3.65 -19.37
CA ALA A 34 -10.56 2.20 -19.60
C ALA A 34 -10.98 1.94 -21.06
N ASN A 35 -10.40 0.92 -21.69
CA ASN A 35 -10.66 0.53 -23.08
C ASN A 35 -10.29 1.59 -24.14
N ARG A 36 -9.42 2.51 -23.81
CA ARG A 36 -8.89 3.51 -24.75
C ARG A 36 -7.39 3.32 -24.91
N SER A 37 -6.88 3.70 -26.07
CA SER A 37 -5.45 3.83 -26.30
C SER A 37 -4.88 4.94 -25.42
N GLY A 38 -3.66 4.75 -24.86
CA GLY A 38 -2.98 5.81 -24.14
C GLY A 38 -2.68 7.06 -24.97
N PHE A 39 -2.69 6.94 -26.32
CA PHE A 39 -2.54 8.08 -27.22
C PHE A 39 -3.79 8.97 -27.28
N ASP A 40 -4.97 8.44 -26.92
CA ASP A 40 -6.23 9.19 -27.01
C ASP A 40 -6.31 10.31 -25.97
N THR A 41 -5.53 10.24 -24.89
CA THR A 41 -5.62 11.11 -23.73
C THR A 41 -4.33 11.86 -23.39
N VAL A 42 -3.20 11.51 -24.02
CA VAL A 42 -1.87 12.04 -23.68
C VAL A 42 -1.73 13.56 -23.76
N PHE A 43 -2.56 14.21 -24.56
CA PHE A 43 -2.55 15.67 -24.73
C PHE A 43 -3.64 16.40 -23.92
N GLU A 44 -4.39 15.70 -23.06
CA GLU A 44 -5.43 16.32 -22.21
C GLU A 44 -4.83 17.08 -20.99
N GLY A 45 -3.51 17.16 -20.85
CA GLY A 45 -2.81 18.13 -20.01
C GLY A 45 -2.50 17.71 -18.57
N ASN A 46 -2.97 16.55 -18.09
CA ASN A 46 -2.66 16.10 -16.72
C ASN A 46 -1.63 14.96 -16.70
N THR A 47 -0.67 15.09 -15.78
CA THR A 47 0.45 14.13 -15.68
C THR A 47 0.65 13.70 -14.24
N THR A 48 0.96 12.42 -14.04
CA THR A 48 1.44 11.88 -12.79
C THR A 48 2.94 11.63 -12.89
N TYR A 49 3.70 12.23 -11.99
CA TYR A 49 5.15 12.07 -11.85
C TYR A 49 5.45 11.12 -10.71
N ASN A 50 6.43 10.27 -10.91
CA ASN A 50 6.97 9.40 -9.87
C ASN A 50 8.49 9.50 -9.86
N ILE A 51 9.06 9.60 -8.67
CA ILE A 51 10.48 9.44 -8.41
C ILE A 51 10.66 8.35 -7.36
N GLU A 52 11.57 7.41 -7.60
CA GLU A 52 11.92 6.37 -6.64
C GLU A 52 13.42 6.13 -6.64
N GLY A 53 14.01 6.02 -5.46
CA GLY A 53 15.39 5.61 -5.24
C GLY A 53 15.45 4.34 -4.40
N ARG A 54 16.24 3.36 -4.82
CA ARG A 54 16.59 2.17 -4.06
C ARG A 54 18.08 2.10 -3.86
N LEU A 55 18.50 1.79 -2.63
CA LEU A 55 19.88 1.65 -2.21
C LEU A 55 20.05 0.37 -1.40
N ARG A 56 21.00 -0.48 -1.77
CA ARG A 56 21.48 -1.54 -0.90
C ARG A 56 22.40 -0.96 0.17
N THR A 57 22.16 -1.36 1.39
CA THR A 57 22.97 -0.97 2.55
C THR A 57 23.70 -2.17 3.12
N ASP A 58 24.79 -1.92 3.82
CA ASP A 58 25.55 -2.91 4.56
C ASP A 58 25.85 -2.34 5.94
N PHE A 59 25.09 -2.76 6.95
CA PHE A 59 25.32 -2.36 8.33
C PHE A 59 25.95 -3.52 9.11
N GLY A 60 27.22 -3.35 9.51
CA GLY A 60 27.97 -4.39 10.21
C GLY A 60 28.26 -5.64 9.35
N GLY A 61 28.27 -5.50 8.03
CA GLY A 61 28.43 -6.59 7.07
C GLY A 61 27.17 -7.43 6.85
N LEU A 62 26.00 -6.92 7.27
CA LEU A 62 24.68 -7.54 7.04
C LEU A 62 23.92 -6.74 6.00
N THR A 63 23.38 -7.43 5.00
CA THR A 63 22.69 -6.80 3.89
C THR A 63 21.36 -6.19 4.34
N GLY A 64 21.07 -5.00 3.82
CA GLY A 64 19.79 -4.33 3.91
C GLY A 64 19.47 -3.55 2.65
N HIS A 65 18.26 -3.04 2.56
CA HIS A 65 17.82 -2.20 1.46
C HIS A 65 17.02 -1.03 1.99
N GLN A 66 17.18 0.11 1.33
CA GLN A 66 16.42 1.33 1.58
C GLN A 66 15.75 1.72 0.27
N LEU A 67 14.48 2.09 0.33
CA LEU A 67 13.73 2.56 -0.82
C LEU A 67 12.90 3.75 -0.39
N ALA A 68 13.02 4.85 -1.10
CA ALA A 68 12.18 6.02 -0.90
C ALA A 68 11.64 6.49 -2.24
N GLY A 69 10.39 6.93 -2.25
CA GLY A 69 9.77 7.44 -3.46
C GLY A 69 8.65 8.43 -3.18
N GLY A 70 8.30 9.18 -4.22
CA GLY A 70 7.22 10.14 -4.19
C GLY A 70 6.45 10.15 -5.49
N VAL A 71 5.17 10.43 -5.37
CA VAL A 71 4.23 10.57 -6.49
C VAL A 71 3.56 11.94 -6.39
N TYR A 72 3.44 12.62 -7.52
CA TYR A 72 2.70 13.86 -7.63
C TYR A 72 1.85 13.83 -8.91
N SER A 73 0.55 14.08 -8.77
CA SER A 73 -0.39 14.12 -9.90
C SER A 73 -1.01 15.52 -10.03
N THR A 74 -1.00 16.06 -11.24
CA THR A 74 -1.66 17.33 -11.55
C THR A 74 -3.13 17.18 -11.90
N LYS A 75 -3.66 15.95 -11.86
CA LYS A 75 -5.07 15.67 -12.17
C LYS A 75 -5.99 16.24 -11.09
N THR A 76 -7.14 16.73 -11.52
CA THR A 76 -8.23 17.11 -10.64
C THR A 76 -8.98 15.86 -10.17
N PHE A 77 -9.14 15.72 -8.85
CA PHE A 77 -9.81 14.61 -8.18
C PHE A 77 -11.04 15.09 -7.44
N SER A 78 -12.03 14.22 -7.26
CA SER A 78 -13.13 14.50 -6.33
C SER A 78 -12.61 14.55 -4.91
N SER A 79 -12.96 15.61 -4.17
CA SER A 79 -12.65 15.72 -2.75
C SER A 79 -13.35 14.60 -1.95
N LEU A 80 -12.68 14.07 -0.93
CA LEU A 80 -13.31 13.15 0.04
C LEU A 80 -14.35 13.88 0.90
N ASP A 81 -14.11 15.15 1.19
CA ASP A 81 -15.04 15.99 1.95
C ASP A 81 -16.03 16.64 0.97
N GLN A 82 -17.33 16.50 1.23
CA GLN A 82 -18.38 17.04 0.42
C GLN A 82 -19.36 17.84 1.29
N ASN A 83 -19.75 19.02 0.84
CA ASN A 83 -20.73 19.86 1.49
C ASN A 83 -22.01 19.92 0.65
N LEU A 84 -23.12 19.49 1.22
CA LEU A 84 -24.41 19.47 0.52
C LEU A 84 -24.83 20.86 0.06
N ARG A 85 -24.57 21.89 0.85
CA ARG A 85 -24.88 23.27 0.48
C ARG A 85 -24.10 23.70 -0.76
N PHE A 86 -22.80 23.42 -0.80
CA PHE A 86 -21.95 23.70 -1.96
C PHE A 86 -22.47 23.01 -3.23
N ILE A 87 -22.86 21.72 -3.10
CA ILE A 87 -23.39 20.95 -4.24
C ILE A 87 -24.68 21.57 -4.77
N ILE A 88 -25.59 21.99 -3.86
CA ILE A 88 -26.87 22.64 -4.27
C ILE A 88 -26.63 23.99 -4.91
N GLU A 89 -25.73 24.79 -4.36
CA GLU A 89 -25.47 26.18 -4.86
C GLU A 89 -24.71 26.19 -6.20
N ASN A 90 -23.78 25.20 -6.41
CA ASN A 90 -22.89 25.20 -7.57
C ASN A 90 -23.22 24.11 -8.62
N GLY A 91 -24.11 23.18 -8.31
CA GLY A 91 -24.44 22.05 -9.19
C GLY A 91 -23.27 21.08 -9.42
N ALA A 92 -22.21 21.12 -8.59
CA ALA A 92 -20.99 20.36 -8.75
C ALA A 92 -20.45 19.86 -7.40
N ILE A 93 -19.71 18.76 -7.41
CA ILE A 93 -19.00 18.23 -6.24
C ILE A 93 -17.68 18.99 -6.01
N GLU A 94 -17.26 19.08 -4.77
CA GLU A 94 -15.96 19.68 -4.42
C GLU A 94 -14.81 18.87 -5.01
N GLN A 95 -13.79 19.57 -5.51
CA GLN A 95 -12.64 18.99 -6.19
C GLN A 95 -11.31 19.43 -5.56
N LYS A 96 -10.25 18.68 -5.84
CA LYS A 96 -8.85 18.97 -5.53
C LYS A 96 -8.01 18.90 -6.79
N ASP A 97 -7.22 19.94 -7.05
CA ASP A 97 -6.50 20.09 -8.31
C ASP A 97 -5.23 19.26 -8.45
N HIS A 98 -4.80 18.61 -7.39
CA HIS A 98 -3.61 17.76 -7.36
C HIS A 98 -3.70 16.74 -6.25
N SER A 99 -2.81 15.76 -6.29
CA SER A 99 -2.60 14.80 -5.20
C SER A 99 -1.13 14.40 -5.13
N TRP A 100 -0.64 14.13 -3.93
CA TRP A 100 0.72 13.65 -3.71
C TRP A 100 0.75 12.52 -2.70
N ALA A 101 1.76 11.67 -2.83
CA ALA A 101 2.10 10.65 -1.86
C ALA A 101 3.62 10.51 -1.77
N PHE A 102 4.10 10.16 -0.59
CA PHE A 102 5.48 9.79 -0.30
C PHE A 102 5.49 8.42 0.35
N TYR A 103 6.52 7.61 0.09
CA TYR A 103 6.71 6.34 0.74
C TYR A 103 8.19 6.04 0.98
N TYR A 104 8.44 5.32 2.06
CA TYR A 104 9.73 4.79 2.44
C TYR A 104 9.58 3.36 2.91
N ASN A 105 10.45 2.47 2.38
CA ASN A 105 10.50 1.07 2.78
C ASN A 105 11.94 0.72 3.13
N PHE A 106 12.11 -0.14 4.11
CA PHE A 106 13.41 -0.70 4.43
C PHE A 106 13.30 -2.17 4.80
N ASP A 107 14.37 -2.90 4.57
CA ASP A 107 14.66 -4.19 5.17
C ASP A 107 16.11 -4.23 5.61
N GLN A 108 16.38 -4.96 6.69
CA GLN A 108 17.71 -5.11 7.22
C GLN A 108 17.87 -6.47 7.89
N TYR A 109 18.83 -7.25 7.43
CA TYR A 109 19.24 -8.44 8.18
C TYR A 109 19.86 -8.02 9.51
N LEU A 110 19.46 -8.72 10.58
CA LEU A 110 20.02 -8.63 11.92
C LEU A 110 20.95 -9.81 12.20
N TYR A 111 20.73 -10.92 11.52
CA TYR A 111 21.53 -12.12 11.62
C TYR A 111 21.51 -12.87 10.29
N GLU A 112 22.69 -13.26 9.82
CA GLU A 112 22.90 -14.18 8.69
C GLU A 112 23.92 -15.24 9.11
N PRO A 113 23.56 -16.54 9.08
CA PRO A 113 24.51 -17.64 9.40
C PRO A 113 25.73 -17.60 8.48
N LYS A 114 25.52 -17.24 7.22
CA LYS A 114 26.55 -17.02 6.21
C LYS A 114 26.20 -15.74 5.45
N LYS A 115 27.12 -14.78 5.46
CA LYS A 115 26.93 -13.49 4.77
C LYS A 115 26.54 -13.66 3.31
N GLY A 116 25.49 -12.98 2.90
CA GLY A 116 24.97 -13.02 1.54
C GLY A 116 24.28 -14.30 1.13
N SER A 117 23.98 -15.20 2.06
CA SER A 117 23.27 -16.46 1.78
C SER A 117 21.77 -16.23 1.48
N GLY A 118 21.23 -15.10 1.89
CA GLY A 118 19.78 -14.85 1.88
C GLY A 118 19.03 -15.69 2.89
N GLN A 119 19.74 -16.29 3.87
CA GLN A 119 19.19 -16.97 5.03
C GLN A 119 19.50 -16.14 6.27
N GLY A 120 18.58 -16.10 7.21
CA GLY A 120 18.77 -15.32 8.42
C GLY A 120 17.49 -14.75 8.95
N VAL A 121 17.64 -13.80 9.87
CA VAL A 121 16.54 -13.03 10.48
C VAL A 121 16.77 -11.55 10.22
N GLY A 122 15.73 -10.84 9.85
CA GLY A 122 15.79 -9.40 9.62
C GLY A 122 14.50 -8.72 10.03
N ILE A 123 14.58 -7.41 10.07
CA ILE A 123 13.42 -6.51 10.24
C ILE A 123 13.09 -5.85 8.89
N TYR A 124 11.84 -5.50 8.74
CA TYR A 124 11.38 -4.69 7.62
C TYR A 124 10.37 -3.68 8.12
N GLY A 125 10.25 -2.59 7.40
CA GLY A 125 9.26 -1.57 7.72
C GLY A 125 8.88 -0.75 6.50
N ARG A 126 7.74 -0.10 6.62
CA ARG A 126 7.20 0.80 5.61
C ARG A 126 6.55 1.99 6.27
N PHE A 127 6.81 3.16 5.71
CA PHE A 127 6.13 4.40 6.02
C PHE A 127 5.54 4.96 4.71
N GLY A 128 4.33 5.49 4.79
CA GLY A 128 3.68 6.22 3.71
C GLY A 128 3.00 7.46 4.25
N ALA A 129 2.96 8.50 3.45
CA ALA A 129 2.23 9.73 3.73
C ALA A 129 1.60 10.25 2.44
N SER A 130 0.45 10.86 2.52
CA SER A 130 -0.20 11.54 1.41
C SER A 130 -0.91 12.82 1.86
N ASP A 131 -1.53 13.51 0.91
CA ASP A 131 -2.34 14.71 1.16
C ASP A 131 -3.59 14.45 2.05
N GLY A 132 -3.98 13.19 2.23
CA GLY A 132 -5.17 12.81 3.02
C GLY A 132 -6.51 13.20 2.39
N ASN A 133 -6.50 13.95 1.28
CA ASN A 133 -7.65 14.31 0.46
C ASN A 133 -7.15 14.85 -0.89
N PRO A 134 -7.33 14.14 -2.01
CA PRO A 134 -8.31 13.07 -2.28
C PRO A 134 -7.88 11.65 -1.87
N ASN A 135 -6.65 11.44 -1.42
CA ASN A 135 -6.21 10.11 -1.00
C ASN A 135 -6.81 9.76 0.38
N PRO A 136 -7.53 8.64 0.54
CA PRO A 136 -8.13 8.29 1.82
C PRO A 136 -7.11 7.80 2.86
N ILE A 137 -5.91 7.40 2.46
CA ILE A 137 -4.85 6.99 3.39
C ILE A 137 -3.91 8.18 3.59
N HIS A 138 -4.00 8.83 4.76
CA HIS A 138 -3.15 9.97 5.10
C HIS A 138 -1.76 9.50 5.53
N TYR A 139 -1.69 8.56 6.49
CA TYR A 139 -0.44 7.92 6.88
C TYR A 139 -0.57 6.40 6.89
N PHE A 140 0.51 5.74 6.58
CA PHE A 140 0.66 4.29 6.70
C PHE A 140 1.97 3.97 7.42
N TYR A 141 1.91 3.08 8.40
CA TYR A 141 3.06 2.58 9.12
C TYR A 141 3.01 1.06 9.17
N SER A 142 4.12 0.40 8.93
CA SER A 142 4.25 -1.01 9.23
C SER A 142 5.66 -1.36 9.67
N ILE A 143 5.75 -2.34 10.55
CA ILE A 143 7.01 -2.91 11.01
C ILE A 143 6.83 -4.42 11.22
N GLY A 144 7.84 -5.18 10.91
CA GLY A 144 7.83 -6.61 11.11
C GLY A 144 9.21 -7.21 11.23
N ILE A 145 9.22 -8.45 11.65
CA ILE A 145 10.39 -9.31 11.67
C ILE A 145 10.10 -10.55 10.83
N GLY A 146 11.08 -11.03 10.12
CA GLY A 146 10.97 -12.25 9.33
C GLY A 146 12.29 -12.97 9.19
N GLY A 147 12.22 -14.21 8.79
CA GLY A 147 13.41 -15.00 8.60
C GLY A 147 13.21 -16.17 7.63
N LYS A 148 14.34 -16.67 7.16
CA LYS A 148 14.40 -17.81 6.23
C LYS A 148 15.56 -18.71 6.61
N GLY A 149 15.32 -20.04 6.64
CA GLY A 149 16.38 -21.06 6.76
C GLY A 149 17.14 -21.01 8.09
N ILE A 150 16.49 -20.56 9.17
CA ILE A 150 17.13 -20.45 10.50
C ILE A 150 17.00 -21.72 11.35
N LEU A 151 16.05 -22.60 11.01
CA LEU A 151 15.89 -23.86 11.70
C LEU A 151 16.83 -24.91 11.09
N PRO A 152 17.45 -25.77 11.92
CA PRO A 152 18.25 -26.90 11.44
C PRO A 152 17.44 -27.76 10.46
N ASP A 153 18.05 -28.18 9.39
CA ASP A 153 17.49 -29.06 8.35
C ASP A 153 16.27 -28.48 7.59
N ARG A 154 15.98 -27.17 7.79
CA ARG A 154 14.84 -26.46 7.19
C ARG A 154 15.28 -25.19 6.43
N PRO A 155 16.19 -25.27 5.44
CA PRO A 155 16.78 -24.10 4.79
C PRO A 155 15.80 -23.32 3.91
N LEU A 156 14.67 -23.91 3.52
CA LEU A 156 13.67 -23.31 2.64
C LEU A 156 12.48 -22.71 3.39
N ASP A 157 12.37 -23.00 4.68
CA ASP A 157 11.27 -22.48 5.50
C ASP A 157 11.44 -20.99 5.75
N GLN A 158 10.31 -20.32 5.85
CA GLN A 158 10.25 -18.88 6.13
C GLN A 158 9.18 -18.61 7.20
N PHE A 159 9.40 -17.57 7.98
CA PHE A 159 8.39 -17.07 8.91
C PHE A 159 8.38 -15.55 8.86
N GLY A 160 7.30 -14.99 9.31
CA GLY A 160 7.19 -13.54 9.49
C GLY A 160 6.08 -13.21 10.46
N MET A 161 6.26 -12.07 11.14
CA MET A 161 5.21 -11.40 11.87
C MET A 161 5.36 -9.90 11.68
N GLY A 162 4.23 -9.21 11.63
CA GLY A 162 4.23 -7.77 11.42
C GLY A 162 2.95 -7.11 11.90
N TYR A 163 3.07 -5.84 12.14
CA TYR A 163 1.97 -4.96 12.51
C TYR A 163 1.90 -3.81 11.51
N TYR A 164 0.69 -3.38 11.18
CA TYR A 164 0.46 -2.15 10.42
C TYR A 164 -0.59 -1.27 11.07
N TYR A 165 -0.46 0.02 10.81
CA TYR A 165 -1.44 1.05 11.16
C TYR A 165 -1.65 1.96 9.95
N MET A 166 -2.89 2.28 9.68
CA MET A 166 -3.34 3.11 8.58
C MET A 166 -4.22 4.23 9.13
N ASP A 167 -3.72 5.45 9.06
CA ASP A 167 -4.49 6.66 9.37
C ASP A 167 -5.39 6.96 8.17
N ILE A 168 -6.68 6.81 8.37
CA ILE A 168 -7.69 6.98 7.32
C ILE A 168 -8.29 8.36 7.42
N SER A 169 -8.10 9.17 6.39
CA SER A 169 -8.83 10.40 6.20
C SER A 169 -10.32 10.09 6.06
N ASN A 170 -11.06 10.38 7.12
CA ASN A 170 -12.48 10.12 7.17
C ASN A 170 -13.23 11.04 6.21
N PRO A 171 -13.84 10.54 5.14
CA PRO A 171 -14.69 11.35 4.29
C PRO A 171 -15.79 12.00 5.12
N LYS A 172 -15.89 13.32 5.04
CA LYS A 172 -16.89 14.11 5.77
C LYS A 172 -17.99 14.54 4.82
N PHE A 173 -19.19 14.10 5.09
CA PHE A 173 -20.39 14.60 4.41
C PHE A 173 -21.12 15.54 5.35
N THR A 174 -21.12 16.82 5.03
CA THR A 174 -21.79 17.85 5.82
C THR A 174 -23.16 18.17 5.20
N GLY A 175 -24.20 17.91 5.96
CA GLY A 175 -25.61 18.16 5.59
C GLY A 175 -26.38 18.85 6.70
N PRO A 176 -27.70 19.04 6.54
CA PRO A 176 -28.56 19.70 7.54
C PRO A 176 -28.57 19.02 8.92
N GLN A 177 -28.24 17.73 8.97
CA GLN A 177 -28.16 16.92 10.19
C GLN A 177 -26.76 16.86 10.81
N GLY A 178 -25.80 17.70 10.33
CA GLY A 178 -24.41 17.72 10.77
C GLY A 178 -23.47 16.91 9.90
N THR A 179 -22.25 16.70 10.40
CA THR A 179 -21.19 15.97 9.71
C THR A 179 -21.19 14.49 10.15
N ARG A 180 -21.17 13.59 9.20
CA ARG A 180 -21.08 12.15 9.43
C ARG A 180 -19.76 11.57 8.92
N SER A 181 -19.26 10.57 9.62
CA SER A 181 -18.03 9.85 9.30
C SER A 181 -18.27 8.35 9.50
N PHE A 182 -17.96 7.56 8.49
CA PHE A 182 -18.22 6.12 8.46
C PHE A 182 -16.96 5.25 8.63
N LEU A 183 -15.80 5.87 8.58
CA LEU A 183 -14.51 5.22 8.67
C LEU A 183 -13.80 5.55 9.99
N ARG A 184 -12.80 4.79 10.29
CA ARG A 184 -11.82 4.97 11.37
C ARG A 184 -10.47 4.48 10.87
N ASP A 185 -9.43 4.68 11.65
CA ASP A 185 -8.12 4.12 11.38
C ASP A 185 -8.17 2.59 11.42
N GLU A 186 -7.45 1.99 10.47
CA GLU A 186 -7.29 0.56 10.38
C GLU A 186 -5.97 0.13 10.99
N GLN A 187 -5.96 -1.03 11.62
CA GLN A 187 -4.73 -1.66 12.10
C GLN A 187 -4.85 -3.17 12.05
N GLY A 188 -3.73 -3.81 11.88
CA GLY A 188 -3.68 -5.25 11.87
C GLY A 188 -2.34 -5.81 12.28
N PHE A 189 -2.39 -7.05 12.71
CA PHE A 189 -1.25 -7.88 13.02
C PHE A 189 -1.38 -9.20 12.25
N GLU A 190 -0.29 -9.69 11.70
CA GLU A 190 -0.20 -10.99 11.04
C GLU A 190 1.02 -11.74 11.54
N ALA A 191 0.88 -13.06 11.69
CA ALA A 191 2.00 -13.97 11.87
C ALA A 191 1.78 -15.21 11.00
N TYR A 192 2.82 -15.64 10.30
CA TYR A 192 2.78 -16.80 9.42
C TYR A 192 4.04 -17.64 9.51
N TYR A 193 3.90 -18.94 9.17
CA TYR A 193 5.01 -19.84 8.97
C TYR A 193 4.86 -20.56 7.63
N ASN A 194 5.79 -20.34 6.71
CA ASN A 194 5.82 -20.96 5.40
C ASN A 194 6.71 -22.20 5.45
N CYS A 195 6.08 -23.35 5.60
CA CYS A 195 6.72 -24.66 5.65
C CYS A 195 6.97 -25.17 4.24
N ALA A 196 8.21 -25.35 3.83
CA ALA A 196 8.56 -26.06 2.61
C ALA A 196 8.47 -27.57 2.85
N VAL A 197 7.32 -28.16 2.49
CA VAL A 197 7.11 -29.62 2.59
C VAL A 197 8.03 -30.35 1.59
N THR A 198 8.16 -29.77 0.40
CA THR A 198 9.15 -30.13 -0.62
C THR A 198 9.69 -28.85 -1.27
N PRO A 199 10.76 -28.89 -2.08
CA PRO A 199 11.22 -27.70 -2.81
C PRO A 199 10.16 -27.05 -3.69
N TRP A 200 9.18 -27.82 -4.17
CA TRP A 200 8.11 -27.37 -5.06
C TRP A 200 6.75 -27.23 -4.38
N MET A 201 6.61 -27.60 -3.09
CA MET A 201 5.35 -27.53 -2.34
C MET A 201 5.54 -26.85 -0.99
N LYS A 202 4.80 -25.76 -0.77
CA LYS A 202 4.83 -25.01 0.48
C LYS A 202 3.44 -24.94 1.10
N LEU A 203 3.39 -25.10 2.42
CA LEU A 203 2.19 -24.96 3.23
C LEU A 203 2.39 -23.82 4.22
N THR A 204 1.47 -22.87 4.22
CA THR A 204 1.59 -21.66 5.05
C THR A 204 0.36 -21.47 5.90
N PRO A 205 0.33 -21.91 7.18
CA PRO A 205 -0.60 -21.42 8.17
C PRO A 205 -0.31 -19.96 8.49
N ASP A 206 -1.37 -19.16 8.68
CA ASP A 206 -1.29 -17.79 9.14
C ASP A 206 -2.43 -17.45 10.11
N ILE A 207 -2.18 -16.46 10.96
CA ILE A 207 -3.15 -15.86 11.84
C ILE A 207 -3.09 -14.34 11.70
N GLN A 208 -4.26 -13.73 11.53
CA GLN A 208 -4.38 -12.28 11.40
C GLN A 208 -5.40 -11.74 12.39
N PHE A 209 -5.10 -10.56 12.95
CA PHE A 209 -6.02 -9.77 13.75
C PHE A 209 -6.19 -8.43 13.05
N VAL A 210 -7.39 -8.14 12.55
CA VAL A 210 -7.66 -6.93 11.76
C VAL A 210 -8.78 -6.13 12.41
N ARG A 211 -8.50 -4.89 12.75
CA ARG A 211 -9.50 -3.89 13.09
C ARG A 211 -9.76 -3.05 11.84
N PRO A 212 -10.84 -3.31 11.10
CA PRO A 212 -11.05 -2.70 9.79
C PRO A 212 -11.39 -1.21 9.89
N ALA A 213 -11.08 -0.47 8.82
CA ALA A 213 -11.43 0.94 8.68
C ALA A 213 -12.94 1.19 8.73
N GLN A 214 -13.75 0.27 8.24
CA GLN A 214 -15.20 0.38 8.28
C GLN A 214 -15.72 0.28 9.72
N LYS A 215 -16.41 1.32 10.20
CA LYS A 215 -17.02 1.34 11.53
C LYS A 215 -18.37 0.64 11.60
N GLN A 216 -19.17 0.78 10.55
CA GLN A 216 -20.59 0.47 10.53
C GLN A 216 -20.95 -0.39 9.34
N VAL A 217 -21.92 -1.24 9.49
CA VAL A 217 -22.56 -1.96 8.37
C VAL A 217 -23.77 -1.15 7.92
N ILE A 218 -23.78 -0.76 6.66
CA ILE A 218 -24.85 -0.01 6.03
C ILE A 218 -25.59 -0.96 5.08
N ASP A 219 -26.88 -1.11 5.25
CA ASP A 219 -27.74 -1.77 4.28
C ASP A 219 -28.27 -0.73 3.30
N SER A 220 -27.90 -0.86 2.04
CA SER A 220 -28.34 -0.02 0.92
C SER A 220 -29.28 -0.75 -0.05
N SER A 221 -29.84 -1.89 0.34
CA SER A 221 -30.80 -2.65 -0.48
C SER A 221 -32.17 -1.96 -0.64
N GLY A 222 -32.49 -1.05 0.28
CA GLY A 222 -33.71 -0.23 0.24
C GLY A 222 -33.49 1.15 -0.40
N SER A 223 -34.56 1.92 -0.53
CA SER A 223 -34.55 3.29 -1.07
C SER A 223 -33.76 4.28 -0.20
N VAL A 224 -33.55 3.97 1.07
CA VAL A 224 -32.77 4.77 2.02
C VAL A 224 -31.77 3.86 2.70
N PRO A 225 -30.47 4.19 2.68
CA PRO A 225 -29.45 3.45 3.42
C PRO A 225 -29.71 3.51 4.93
N ILE A 226 -29.74 2.35 5.59
CA ILE A 226 -29.89 2.23 7.04
C ILE A 226 -28.66 1.61 7.67
N ILE A 227 -28.31 2.06 8.89
CA ILE A 227 -27.22 1.46 9.65
C ILE A 227 -27.76 0.19 10.31
N VAL A 228 -27.23 -0.97 9.92
CA VAL A 228 -27.63 -2.28 10.44
C VAL A 228 -26.79 -2.67 11.65
N LYS A 229 -25.54 -2.19 11.73
CA LYS A 229 -24.64 -2.46 12.85
C LYS A 229 -23.75 -1.26 13.12
N ASP A 230 -23.79 -0.74 14.32
CA ASP A 230 -23.07 0.48 14.73
C ASP A 230 -21.59 0.26 15.04
N SER A 231 -21.14 -0.99 15.22
CA SER A 231 -19.76 -1.28 15.54
C SER A 231 -19.30 -2.59 14.90
N ILE A 232 -18.25 -2.51 14.10
CA ILE A 232 -17.54 -3.67 13.58
C ILE A 232 -16.34 -3.91 14.51
N SER A 233 -16.30 -5.09 15.13
CA SER A 233 -15.20 -5.50 16.02
C SER A 233 -13.97 -5.93 15.24
N THR A 234 -12.87 -6.14 15.95
CA THR A 234 -11.67 -6.78 15.40
C THR A 234 -12.01 -8.18 14.93
N ALA A 235 -11.58 -8.51 13.71
CA ALA A 235 -11.71 -9.84 13.12
C ALA A 235 -10.46 -10.65 13.40
N THR A 236 -10.63 -11.94 13.69
CA THR A 236 -9.54 -12.93 13.70
C THR A 236 -9.70 -13.78 12.45
N VAL A 237 -8.65 -13.86 11.65
CA VAL A 237 -8.61 -14.67 10.43
C VAL A 237 -7.57 -15.76 10.62
N LEU A 238 -7.97 -17.00 10.36
CA LEU A 238 -7.06 -18.14 10.31
C LEU A 238 -6.94 -18.58 8.86
N GLY A 239 -5.74 -18.56 8.31
CA GLY A 239 -5.46 -18.92 6.93
C GLY A 239 -4.61 -20.19 6.83
N LEU A 240 -4.83 -20.93 5.75
CA LEU A 240 -3.97 -22.03 5.34
C LEU A 240 -3.81 -21.96 3.82
N ARG A 241 -2.59 -21.66 3.36
CA ARG A 241 -2.27 -21.57 1.93
C ARG A 241 -1.42 -22.75 1.50
N LEU A 242 -1.80 -23.37 0.39
CA LEU A 242 -0.96 -24.32 -0.33
C LEU A 242 -0.42 -23.64 -1.60
N GLN A 243 0.89 -23.68 -1.79
CA GLN A 243 1.56 -23.19 -2.98
C GLN A 243 2.32 -24.32 -3.67
N LEU A 244 2.07 -24.51 -4.96
CA LEU A 244 2.80 -25.41 -5.83
C LEU A 244 3.63 -24.58 -6.82
N ILE A 245 4.90 -24.95 -6.99
CA ILE A 245 5.89 -24.26 -7.83
C ILE A 245 6.35 -25.26 -8.89
N PHE A 246 6.04 -24.98 -10.15
CA PHE A 246 6.37 -25.81 -11.31
C PHE A 246 7.50 -25.23 -12.13
#